data_c94a70d15c61517a3ee48b37f31fafc1
#
_entry.id   c94a70d15c61517a3ee48b37f31fafc1
#
_cell.length_a   1.000
_cell.length_b   1.000
_cell.length_c   1.000
_cell.angle_alpha   90.00
_cell.angle_beta   90.00
_cell.angle_gamma   90.00
#
_symmetry.space_group_name_H-M   'P 1'
#
loop_
_entity.id
_entity.type
_entity.pdbx_description
1 polymer ?
#
loop_
_entity_poly.entity_id
_entity_poly.type
_entity_poly.pdbx_seq_one_letter_code
_entity_poly.pdbx_strand_id
1 'polypeptide(L)'
;MTRVLVIDDDEWLAKLFTRRLEHNGMVVQSAPNAIEALDLIDSFRPAVIILDLFMPGQNGLVLLHELQSYDDLGRIPVVVCTTSANDITLEQLRPYGVRLLLDKVSMCPDDITKAVREVAA
;
A
#
# COMPACT_ATOMS: atom_id res chain seq x y z
N MET A 1 -17.67 3.90 2.41
CA MET A 1 -16.87 2.70 2.09
C MET A 1 -15.40 3.06 2.07
N THR A 2 -14.57 2.21 2.59
CA THR A 2 -13.11 2.44 2.61
C THR A 2 -12.53 2.27 1.21
N ARG A 3 -11.83 3.27 0.74
CA ARG A 3 -11.12 3.22 -0.54
C ARG A 3 -9.67 2.81 -0.30
N VAL A 4 -9.22 1.79 -1.03
CA VAL A 4 -7.86 1.23 -0.89
C VAL A 4 -7.17 1.26 -2.24
N LEU A 5 -5.94 1.74 -2.27
CA LEU A 5 -5.10 1.68 -3.46
C LEU A 5 -3.99 0.64 -3.23
N VAL A 6 -3.92 -0.34 -4.13
CA VAL A 6 -2.88 -1.38 -4.10
C VAL A 6 -1.82 -1.03 -5.14
N ILE A 7 -0.58 -0.87 -4.71
CA ILE A 7 0.55 -0.56 -5.59
C ILE A 7 1.52 -1.72 -5.57
N ASP A 8 1.50 -2.53 -6.62
CA ASP A 8 2.32 -3.73 -6.73
C ASP A 8 2.47 -4.09 -8.21
N ASP A 9 3.69 -4.42 -8.62
CA ASP A 9 3.97 -4.85 -10.00
C ASP A 9 3.55 -6.30 -10.28
N ASP A 10 3.30 -7.09 -9.25
CA ASP A 10 2.77 -8.44 -9.38
C ASP A 10 1.25 -8.37 -9.57
N GLU A 11 0.81 -8.46 -10.82
CA GLU A 11 -0.62 -8.35 -11.17
C GLU A 11 -1.48 -9.43 -10.51
N TRP A 12 -0.95 -10.64 -10.41
CA TRP A 12 -1.68 -11.75 -9.79
C TRP A 12 -1.95 -11.47 -8.31
N LEU A 13 -0.94 -11.02 -7.61
CA LEU A 13 -1.05 -10.70 -6.18
C LEU A 13 -1.95 -9.48 -5.96
N ALA A 14 -1.83 -8.46 -6.80
CA ALA A 14 -2.69 -7.28 -6.74
C ALA A 14 -4.15 -7.66 -6.92
N LYS A 15 -4.45 -8.57 -7.85
CA LYS A 15 -5.82 -9.09 -8.05
C LYS A 15 -6.31 -9.88 -6.85
N LEU A 16 -5.44 -10.68 -6.25
CA LEU A 16 -5.79 -11.45 -5.05
C LEU A 16 -6.17 -10.52 -3.90
N PHE A 17 -5.36 -9.51 -3.64
CA PHE A 17 -5.66 -8.51 -2.60
C PHE A 17 -6.94 -7.74 -2.91
N THR A 18 -7.11 -7.33 -4.16
CA THR A 18 -8.30 -6.58 -4.60
C THR A 18 -9.57 -7.39 -4.32
N ARG A 19 -9.60 -8.65 -4.73
CA ARG A 19 -10.76 -9.52 -4.50
C ARG A 19 -11.06 -9.69 -3.02
N ARG A 20 -10.03 -9.89 -2.21
CA ARG A 20 -10.20 -10.09 -0.77
C ARG A 20 -10.79 -8.85 -0.11
N LEU A 21 -10.27 -7.68 -0.47
CA LEU A 21 -10.73 -6.41 0.09
C LEU A 21 -12.14 -6.07 -0.40
N GLU A 22 -12.44 -6.26 -1.67
CA GLU A 22 -13.77 -6.03 -2.22
C GLU A 22 -14.81 -6.94 -1.59
N HIS A 23 -14.45 -8.20 -1.33
CA HIS A 23 -15.31 -9.14 -0.65
C HIS A 23 -15.68 -8.67 0.76
N ASN A 24 -14.83 -7.87 1.37
CA ASN A 24 -15.06 -7.27 2.69
C ASN A 24 -15.66 -5.86 2.63
N GLY A 25 -16.22 -5.48 1.50
CA GLY A 25 -16.98 -4.22 1.35
C GLY A 25 -16.14 -2.99 1.04
N MET A 26 -14.88 -3.16 0.66
CA MET A 26 -13.99 -2.03 0.33
C MET A 26 -14.01 -1.75 -1.18
N VAL A 27 -13.70 -0.51 -1.55
CA VAL A 27 -13.53 -0.10 -2.95
C VAL A 27 -12.05 -0.06 -3.23
N VAL A 28 -11.60 -0.80 -4.24
CA VAL A 28 -10.17 -1.00 -4.50
C VAL A 28 -9.81 -0.60 -5.92
N GLN A 29 -8.72 0.12 -6.06
CA GLN A 29 -8.04 0.30 -7.34
C GLN A 29 -6.59 -0.16 -7.18
N SER A 30 -5.95 -0.50 -8.29
CA SER A 30 -4.57 -0.96 -8.26
C SER A 30 -3.74 -0.24 -9.32
N ALA A 31 -2.45 -0.08 -9.03
CA ALA A 31 -1.47 0.49 -9.93
C ALA A 31 -0.23 -0.40 -9.97
N PRO A 32 0.34 -0.69 -11.16
CA PRO A 32 1.51 -1.55 -11.26
C PRO A 32 2.84 -0.83 -11.01
N ASN A 33 2.82 0.50 -10.91
CA ASN A 33 4.02 1.29 -10.72
C ASN A 33 3.71 2.63 -10.03
N ALA A 34 4.75 3.35 -9.65
CA ALA A 34 4.62 4.59 -8.90
C ALA A 34 4.01 5.73 -9.73
N ILE A 35 4.27 5.77 -11.04
CA ILE A 35 3.75 6.84 -11.90
C ILE A 35 2.24 6.76 -11.99
N GLU A 36 1.71 5.57 -12.30
CA GLU A 36 0.26 5.35 -12.35
C GLU A 36 -0.38 5.52 -10.98
N ALA A 37 0.34 5.13 -9.92
CA ALA A 37 -0.14 5.30 -8.55
C ALA A 37 -0.36 6.77 -8.20
N LEU A 38 0.55 7.65 -8.56
CA LEU A 38 0.42 9.09 -8.27
C LEU A 38 -0.84 9.68 -8.93
N ASP A 39 -1.11 9.30 -10.18
CA ASP A 39 -2.32 9.74 -10.87
C ASP A 39 -3.59 9.26 -10.16
N LEU A 40 -3.60 8.00 -9.73
CA LEU A 40 -4.74 7.42 -9.02
C LEU A 40 -4.93 8.01 -7.62
N ILE A 41 -3.84 8.28 -6.90
CA ILE A 41 -3.93 8.87 -5.56
C ILE A 41 -4.66 10.20 -5.62
N ASP A 42 -4.34 11.04 -6.58
CA ASP A 42 -4.97 12.34 -6.70
C ASP A 42 -6.47 12.25 -7.03
N SER A 43 -6.84 11.38 -7.96
CA SER A 43 -8.24 11.25 -8.40
C SER A 43 -9.08 10.36 -7.49
N PHE A 44 -8.54 9.26 -7.01
CA PHE A 44 -9.25 8.26 -6.22
C PHE A 44 -9.34 8.64 -4.73
N ARG A 45 -8.34 9.34 -4.22
CA ARG A 45 -8.25 9.74 -2.81
C ARG A 45 -8.42 8.54 -1.87
N PRO A 46 -7.50 7.58 -1.89
CA PRO A 46 -7.63 6.40 -1.05
C PRO A 46 -7.51 6.74 0.44
N ALA A 47 -8.21 5.98 1.26
CA ALA A 47 -8.09 6.07 2.72
C ALA A 47 -6.87 5.28 3.23
N VAL A 48 -6.43 4.28 2.46
CA VAL A 48 -5.26 3.45 2.78
C VAL A 48 -4.54 3.09 1.49
N ILE A 49 -3.21 3.09 1.54
CA ILE A 49 -2.35 2.63 0.45
C ILE A 49 -1.64 1.36 0.89
N ILE A 50 -1.70 0.32 0.05
CA ILE A 50 -0.90 -0.90 0.22
C ILE A 50 0.21 -0.82 -0.81
N LEU A 51 1.46 -0.85 -0.37
CA LEU A 51 2.62 -0.57 -1.21
C LEU A 51 3.67 -1.67 -1.11
N ASP A 52 4.12 -2.17 -2.27
CA ASP A 52 5.35 -2.94 -2.37
C ASP A 52 6.52 -1.97 -2.59
N LEU A 53 7.51 -2.01 -1.72
CA LEU A 53 8.67 -1.11 -1.80
C LEU A 53 9.63 -1.47 -2.92
N PHE A 54 9.75 -2.75 -3.24
CA PHE A 54 10.81 -3.26 -4.12
C PHE A 54 10.25 -3.73 -5.45
N MET A 55 9.70 -2.78 -6.21
CA MET A 55 9.25 -3.03 -7.58
C MET A 55 10.41 -2.87 -8.57
N PRO A 56 10.53 -3.73 -9.60
CA PRO A 56 11.57 -3.61 -10.60
C PRO A 56 11.57 -2.24 -11.27
N GLY A 57 12.73 -1.61 -11.36
CA GLY A 57 12.89 -0.31 -12.01
C GLY A 57 12.36 0.87 -11.23
N GLN A 58 11.75 0.64 -10.05
CA GLN A 58 11.19 1.70 -9.21
C GLN A 58 11.38 1.36 -7.74
N ASN A 59 11.69 2.39 -6.94
CA ASN A 59 11.81 2.24 -5.52
C ASN A 59 10.61 2.88 -4.83
N GLY A 60 9.84 2.08 -4.08
CA GLY A 60 8.68 2.57 -3.34
C GLY A 60 9.01 3.64 -2.31
N LEU A 61 10.25 3.69 -1.82
CA LEU A 61 10.69 4.78 -0.93
C LEU A 61 10.64 6.13 -1.62
N VAL A 62 10.93 6.19 -2.92
CA VAL A 62 10.83 7.43 -3.69
C VAL A 62 9.37 7.88 -3.74
N LEU A 63 8.44 6.96 -3.96
CA LEU A 63 7.01 7.27 -3.92
C LEU A 63 6.59 7.79 -2.55
N LEU A 64 7.02 7.15 -1.47
CA LEU A 64 6.71 7.60 -0.11
C LEU A 64 7.24 9.01 0.15
N HIS A 65 8.45 9.31 -0.32
CA HIS A 65 9.05 10.63 -0.22
C HIS A 65 8.23 11.66 -0.96
N GLU A 66 7.79 11.33 -2.17
CA GLU A 66 6.95 12.19 -2.99
C GLU A 66 5.63 12.50 -2.27
N LEU A 67 4.97 11.50 -1.70
CA LEU A 67 3.72 11.69 -0.97
C LEU A 67 3.89 12.60 0.24
N GLN A 68 5.01 12.51 0.95
CA GLN A 68 5.27 13.33 2.11
C GLN A 68 5.49 14.80 1.75
N SER A 69 5.78 15.12 0.49
CA SER A 69 5.91 16.50 0.04
C SER A 69 4.57 17.23 -0.08
N TYR A 70 3.45 16.52 -0.02
CA TYR A 70 2.09 17.08 -0.05
C TYR A 70 1.43 16.94 1.32
N ASP A 71 0.88 18.02 1.85
CA ASP A 71 0.27 18.02 3.18
C ASP A 71 -0.88 17.02 3.31
N ASP A 72 -1.74 16.94 2.30
CA ASP A 72 -2.90 16.05 2.32
C ASP A 72 -2.53 14.60 2.02
N LEU A 73 -1.68 14.37 1.01
CA LEU A 73 -1.31 13.02 0.59
C LEU A 73 -0.40 12.34 1.63
N GLY A 74 0.45 13.10 2.30
CA GLY A 74 1.35 12.56 3.33
C GLY A 74 0.63 12.03 4.55
N ARG A 75 -0.66 12.34 4.72
CA ARG A 75 -1.47 11.85 5.84
C ARG A 75 -2.15 10.51 5.57
N ILE A 76 -2.16 10.07 4.32
CA ILE A 76 -2.76 8.78 3.98
C ILE A 76 -1.93 7.66 4.62
N PRO A 77 -2.52 6.80 5.46
CA PRO A 77 -1.79 5.70 6.05
C PRO A 77 -1.36 4.68 5.02
N VAL A 78 -0.12 4.21 5.13
CA VAL A 78 0.47 3.25 4.21
C VAL A 78 0.75 1.95 4.94
N VAL A 79 0.35 0.84 4.32
CA VAL A 79 0.73 -0.52 4.72
C VAL A 79 1.75 -1.01 3.69
N VAL A 80 2.96 -1.31 4.12
CA VAL A 80 3.98 -1.88 3.25
C VAL A 80 3.84 -3.40 3.27
N CYS A 81 3.83 -4.01 2.10
CA CYS A 81 3.74 -5.45 1.93
C CYS A 81 4.85 -5.89 0.98
N THR A 82 5.86 -6.59 1.48
CA THR A 82 7.05 -6.89 0.70
C THR A 82 7.61 -8.26 1.01
N THR A 83 8.32 -8.87 0.03
CA THR A 83 9.07 -10.11 0.24
C THR A 83 10.38 -9.88 0.99
N SER A 84 10.81 -8.63 1.11
CA SER A 84 12.06 -8.25 1.78
C SER A 84 11.83 -7.62 3.16
N ALA A 85 10.78 -8.05 3.86
CA ALA A 85 10.41 -7.51 5.17
C ALA A 85 11.50 -7.67 6.24
N ASN A 86 12.41 -8.63 6.07
CA ASN A 86 13.52 -8.83 7.00
C ASN A 86 14.67 -7.83 6.83
N ASP A 87 14.69 -7.13 5.69
CA ASP A 87 15.76 -6.19 5.34
C ASP A 87 15.44 -4.75 5.75
N ILE A 88 14.24 -4.51 6.26
CA ILE A 88 13.78 -3.18 6.64
C ILE A 88 12.90 -3.27 7.88
N THR A 89 12.89 -2.22 8.68
CA THR A 89 12.06 -2.18 9.90
C THR A 89 10.94 -1.18 9.76
N LEU A 90 9.85 -1.41 10.47
CA LEU A 90 8.73 -0.48 10.53
C LEU A 90 9.18 0.90 11.03
N GLU A 91 10.11 0.93 12.01
CA GLU A 91 10.60 2.19 12.55
C GLU A 91 11.32 3.04 11.51
N GLN A 92 12.06 2.41 10.58
CA GLN A 92 12.70 3.11 9.47
C GLN A 92 11.68 3.74 8.53
N LEU A 93 10.48 3.14 8.43
CA LEU A 93 9.43 3.56 7.49
C LEU A 93 8.40 4.51 8.11
N ARG A 94 8.30 4.56 9.44
CA ARG A 94 7.30 5.40 10.10
C ARG A 94 7.36 6.88 9.71
N PRO A 95 8.54 7.50 9.53
CA PRO A 95 8.61 8.89 9.08
C PRO A 95 7.97 9.16 7.73
N TYR A 96 7.76 8.11 6.92
CA TYR A 96 7.16 8.21 5.60
C TYR A 96 5.66 7.90 5.60
N GLY A 97 5.02 7.84 6.77
CA GLY A 97 3.59 7.57 6.87
C GLY A 97 3.22 6.09 6.87
N VAL A 98 4.20 5.19 6.93
CA VAL A 98 3.95 3.75 7.00
C VAL A 98 3.52 3.37 8.41
N ARG A 99 2.38 2.68 8.51
CA ARG A 99 1.79 2.26 9.77
C ARG A 99 2.02 0.79 10.09
N LEU A 100 2.10 -0.04 9.07
CA LEU A 100 2.29 -1.49 9.21
C LEU A 100 3.24 -2.01 8.14
N LEU A 101 3.96 -3.08 8.47
CA LEU A 101 4.85 -3.79 7.57
C LEU A 101 4.46 -5.26 7.56
N LEU A 102 4.05 -5.77 6.40
CA LEU A 102 3.65 -7.15 6.21
C LEU A 102 4.69 -7.89 5.36
N ASP A 103 4.96 -9.14 5.74
CA ASP A 103 5.85 -10.01 4.98
C ASP A 103 5.02 -10.87 4.01
N LYS A 104 5.20 -10.66 2.70
CA LYS A 104 4.49 -11.42 1.66
C LYS A 104 4.71 -12.94 1.76
N VAL A 105 5.87 -13.36 2.27
CA VAL A 105 6.23 -14.78 2.36
C VAL A 105 5.41 -15.50 3.41
N SER A 106 5.14 -14.86 4.55
CA SER A 106 4.49 -15.49 5.69
C SER A 106 3.03 -15.10 5.92
N MET A 107 2.56 -14.02 5.28
CA MET A 107 1.20 -13.53 5.50
C MET A 107 0.13 -14.40 4.84
N CYS A 108 -1.04 -14.45 5.47
CA CYS A 108 -2.26 -15.00 4.87
C CYS A 108 -3.03 -13.90 4.15
N PRO A 109 -3.87 -14.22 3.13
CA PRO A 109 -4.67 -13.20 2.44
C PRO A 109 -5.55 -12.35 3.37
N ASP A 110 -6.06 -12.93 4.45
CA ASP A 110 -6.88 -12.20 5.42
C ASP A 110 -6.10 -11.14 6.20
N ASP A 111 -4.79 -11.26 6.28
CA ASP A 111 -3.96 -10.29 6.98
C ASP A 111 -4.03 -8.91 6.32
N ILE A 112 -4.23 -8.86 5.00
CA ILE A 112 -4.36 -7.58 4.29
C ILE A 112 -5.64 -6.86 4.70
N THR A 113 -6.75 -7.57 4.85
CA THR A 113 -8.02 -6.99 5.30
C THR A 113 -7.90 -6.46 6.73
N LYS A 114 -7.28 -7.23 7.62
CA LYS A 114 -7.06 -6.83 9.00
C LYS A 114 -6.20 -5.58 9.09
N ALA A 115 -5.12 -5.53 8.29
CA ALA A 115 -4.22 -4.39 8.25
C ALA A 115 -4.94 -3.11 7.80
N VAL A 116 -5.74 -3.20 6.75
CA VAL A 116 -6.51 -2.04 6.25
C VAL A 116 -7.48 -1.56 7.32
N ARG A 117 -8.23 -2.46 7.96
CA ARG A 117 -9.18 -2.08 9.01
C ARG A 117 -8.49 -1.42 10.19
N GLU A 118 -7.32 -1.90 10.56
CA GLU A 118 -6.57 -1.35 11.69
C GLU A 118 -6.12 0.09 11.41
N VAL A 119 -5.57 0.36 10.24
CA VAL A 119 -5.03 1.69 9.93
C VAL A 119 -6.08 2.69 9.47
N ALA A 120 -7.21 2.22 8.96
CA ALA A 120 -8.31 3.08 8.51
C ALA A 120 -9.25 3.51 9.65
N ALA A 121 -9.13 2.87 10.79
CA ALA A 121 -9.98 3.15 11.94
C ALA A 121 -9.66 4.51 12.58
#